data_13ad7eda00729c66b77d08c1629576b6
#
_entry.id   13ad7eda00729c66b77d08c1629576b6
#
_cell.length_a   1.000
_cell.length_b   1.000
_cell.length_c   1.000
_cell.angle_alpha   90.00
_cell.angle_beta   90.00
_cell.angle_gamma   90.00
#
_symmetry.space_group_name_H-M   'P 1'
#
loop_
_entity.id
_entity.type
_entity.pdbx_description
1 polymer ?
#
loop_
_entity_poly.entity_id
_entity_poly.type
_entity_poly.pdbx_seq_one_letter_code
_entity_poly.pdbx_strand_id
1 'polypeptide(L)'
;MLIDVSDKIKIPIEIEQKILSRFIAMSERNISAIKAYKIQYDRDVICAIENYIGPSSAYYFYQELNSLFKQYEMVCYHSTKTIDENVIRSNGLTTNEWNTYSKNMVHTLQVLHVEEKDIVHIVEIIKCKYDWKYPAQGREPQLCFYSDRGLLSEDMYAGYEQFCENIGGELARDALKQNYPKLYECLRENGKAFLVKFKIPFSNIKSYNQDTIIYQFVAYFAGRYFWNYDYEIHFDGNTDKAVPASDILELIPYTTDRYYFCLLYTSDAADDMQCV
;
A
#
# COMPACT_ATOMS: atom_id res chain seq x y z
N MET A 1 -3.07 18.36 6.42
CA MET A 1 -3.06 18.49 4.94
C MET A 1 -2.72 17.12 4.35
N LEU A 2 -3.23 16.81 3.16
CA LEU A 2 -3.24 15.45 2.62
C LEU A 2 -2.25 15.33 1.44
N ILE A 3 -1.44 14.25 1.43
CA ILE A 3 -0.59 13.84 0.32
C ILE A 3 -1.31 12.73 -0.42
N ASP A 4 -1.56 12.91 -1.71
CA ASP A 4 -2.19 11.90 -2.58
C ASP A 4 -1.35 11.79 -3.87
N VAL A 5 -0.83 10.60 -4.14
CA VAL A 5 0.00 10.31 -5.33
C VAL A 5 -0.70 9.38 -6.32
N SER A 6 -2.01 9.10 -6.12
CA SER A 6 -2.74 8.12 -6.91
C SER A 6 -3.13 8.62 -8.31
N ASP A 7 -4.20 9.42 -8.41
CA ASP A 7 -4.74 9.81 -9.72
C ASP A 7 -4.17 11.16 -10.23
N LYS A 8 -4.02 12.11 -9.30
CA LYS A 8 -3.39 13.41 -9.55
C LYS A 8 -2.45 13.69 -8.39
N ILE A 9 -1.17 13.73 -8.67
CA ILE A 9 -0.15 13.96 -7.64
C ILE A 9 -0.44 15.29 -6.94
N LYS A 10 -0.82 15.19 -5.67
CA LYS A 10 -1.04 16.31 -4.76
C LYS A 10 -0.01 16.28 -3.66
N ILE A 11 1.04 17.06 -3.83
CA ILE A 11 2.12 17.19 -2.86
C ILE A 11 2.04 18.59 -2.26
N PRO A 12 2.09 18.74 -0.92
CA PRO A 12 2.19 20.04 -0.28
C PRO A 12 3.38 20.81 -0.80
N ILE A 13 3.16 22.09 -1.10
CA ILE A 13 4.19 22.98 -1.67
C ILE A 13 5.43 23.07 -0.79
N GLU A 14 5.28 22.95 0.52
CA GLU A 14 6.36 23.00 1.49
C GLU A 14 7.33 21.81 1.32
N ILE A 15 6.83 20.62 0.97
CA ILE A 15 7.65 19.43 0.68
C ILE A 15 8.44 19.66 -0.62
N GLU A 16 7.76 20.09 -1.68
CA GLU A 16 8.38 20.44 -2.95
C GLU A 16 9.48 21.49 -2.77
N GLN A 17 9.15 22.60 -2.14
CA GLN A 17 10.10 23.70 -1.89
C GLN A 17 11.29 23.25 -1.04
N LYS A 18 11.07 22.40 -0.03
CA LYS A 18 12.14 21.86 0.80
C LYS A 18 13.12 21.01 -0.02
N ILE A 19 12.60 20.16 -0.89
CA ILE A 19 13.43 19.31 -1.77
C ILE A 19 14.15 20.17 -2.82
N LEU A 20 13.44 20.99 -3.56
CA LEU A 20 14.00 21.82 -4.63
C LEU A 20 15.02 22.85 -4.12
N SER A 21 14.79 23.45 -2.95
CA SER A 21 15.76 24.38 -2.36
C SER A 21 17.12 23.72 -2.11
N ARG A 22 17.12 22.42 -1.77
CA ARG A 22 18.37 21.67 -1.60
C ARG A 22 19.12 21.51 -2.93
N PHE A 23 18.40 21.27 -4.03
CA PHE A 23 19.00 21.12 -5.35
C PHE A 23 19.52 22.46 -5.89
N ILE A 24 18.75 23.52 -5.73
CA ILE A 24 19.11 24.89 -6.15
C ILE A 24 20.37 25.38 -5.41
N ALA A 25 20.54 24.99 -4.15
CA ALA A 25 21.70 25.39 -3.35
C ALA A 25 23.00 24.64 -3.74
N MET A 26 22.95 23.64 -4.64
CA MET A 26 24.14 22.93 -5.10
C MET A 26 25.00 23.79 -6.03
N SER A 27 26.31 23.55 -6.00
CA SER A 27 27.22 24.18 -6.97
C SER A 27 26.95 23.69 -8.39
N GLU A 28 27.21 24.52 -9.40
CA GLU A 28 27.11 24.13 -10.83
C GLU A 28 27.93 22.88 -11.16
N ARG A 29 29.07 22.71 -10.51
CA ARG A 29 29.92 21.52 -10.67
C ARG A 29 29.17 20.26 -10.20
N ASN A 30 28.50 20.31 -9.05
CA ASN A 30 27.75 19.17 -8.52
C ASN A 30 26.53 18.89 -9.38
N ILE A 31 25.80 19.91 -9.82
CA ILE A 31 24.66 19.77 -10.74
C ILE A 31 25.11 19.09 -12.04
N SER A 32 26.20 19.51 -12.63
CA SER A 32 26.74 18.92 -13.87
C SER A 32 27.14 17.46 -13.66
N ALA A 33 27.75 17.16 -12.53
CA ALA A 33 28.16 15.79 -12.18
C ALA A 33 26.96 14.87 -11.93
N ILE A 34 25.91 15.35 -11.24
CA ILE A 34 24.64 14.60 -11.04
C ILE A 34 24.00 14.35 -12.40
N LYS A 35 23.88 15.34 -13.27
CA LYS A 35 23.29 15.19 -14.61
C LYS A 35 24.05 14.19 -15.50
N ALA A 36 25.35 14.06 -15.30
CA ALA A 36 26.19 13.08 -16.01
C ALA A 36 26.11 11.66 -15.40
N TYR A 37 25.48 11.49 -14.22
CA TYR A 37 25.34 10.19 -13.60
C TYR A 37 24.39 9.30 -14.40
N LYS A 38 24.79 8.05 -14.62
CA LYS A 38 23.96 7.09 -15.35
C LYS A 38 22.85 6.58 -14.42
N ILE A 39 21.62 6.97 -14.72
CA ILE A 39 20.43 6.56 -13.98
C ILE A 39 19.76 5.41 -14.73
N GLN A 40 19.52 4.33 -14.03
CA GLN A 40 18.76 3.19 -14.52
C GLN A 40 17.53 2.93 -13.64
N TYR A 41 17.66 3.20 -12.32
CA TYR A 41 16.60 3.01 -11.33
C TYR A 41 16.50 4.24 -10.43
N ASP A 42 15.39 4.40 -9.71
CA ASP A 42 15.18 5.45 -8.70
C ASP A 42 16.27 5.45 -7.61
N ARG A 43 16.76 4.29 -7.22
CA ARG A 43 17.89 4.16 -6.30
C ARG A 43 19.16 4.84 -6.80
N ASP A 44 19.39 4.82 -8.10
CA ASP A 44 20.57 5.48 -8.70
C ASP A 44 20.46 7.00 -8.54
N VAL A 45 19.24 7.54 -8.62
CA VAL A 45 18.95 8.96 -8.35
C VAL A 45 19.38 9.33 -6.94
N ILE A 46 18.98 8.53 -5.95
CA ILE A 46 19.32 8.74 -4.55
C ILE A 46 20.83 8.65 -4.34
N CYS A 47 21.48 7.63 -4.90
CA CYS A 47 22.93 7.49 -4.84
C CYS A 47 23.66 8.68 -5.46
N ALA A 48 23.20 9.19 -6.62
CA ALA A 48 23.77 10.36 -7.25
C ALA A 48 23.68 11.60 -6.36
N ILE A 49 22.51 11.83 -5.74
CA ILE A 49 22.29 12.97 -4.82
C ILE A 49 23.19 12.84 -3.60
N GLU A 50 23.21 11.70 -2.94
CA GLU A 50 23.99 11.44 -1.72
C GLU A 50 25.49 11.63 -1.94
N ASN A 51 26.01 11.16 -3.06
CA ASN A 51 27.43 11.32 -3.42
C ASN A 51 27.85 12.78 -3.52
N TYR A 52 26.96 13.68 -3.96
CA TYR A 52 27.28 15.09 -4.17
C TYR A 52 26.83 16.03 -3.03
N ILE A 53 25.91 15.59 -2.19
CA ILE A 53 25.56 16.30 -0.95
C ILE A 53 26.54 15.95 0.16
N GLY A 54 27.08 14.73 0.15
CA GLY A 54 27.87 14.12 1.19
C GLY A 54 27.01 13.43 2.27
N PRO A 55 27.48 12.30 2.85
CA PRO A 55 26.65 11.43 3.68
C PRO A 55 26.07 12.11 4.91
N SER A 56 26.81 12.94 5.60
CA SER A 56 26.32 13.66 6.79
C SER A 56 25.22 14.67 6.40
N SER A 57 25.40 15.40 5.31
CA SER A 57 24.41 16.38 4.83
C SER A 57 23.16 15.70 4.29
N ALA A 58 23.30 14.54 3.64
CA ALA A 58 22.18 13.72 3.20
C ALA A 58 21.37 13.21 4.40
N TYR A 59 22.03 12.70 5.43
CA TYR A 59 21.35 12.26 6.67
C TYR A 59 20.49 13.36 7.27
N TYR A 60 21.04 14.57 7.47
CA TYR A 60 20.28 15.69 8.04
C TYR A 60 19.14 16.13 7.12
N PHE A 61 19.34 16.12 5.82
CA PHE A 61 18.31 16.44 4.84
C PHE A 61 17.11 15.48 4.93
N TYR A 62 17.35 14.17 5.00
CA TYR A 62 16.28 13.19 5.16
C TYR A 62 15.59 13.28 6.52
N GLN A 63 16.29 13.59 7.59
CA GLN A 63 15.69 13.84 8.90
C GLN A 63 14.77 15.08 8.91
N GLU A 64 15.17 16.14 8.22
CA GLU A 64 14.33 17.32 8.05
C GLU A 64 13.07 17.02 7.22
N LEU A 65 13.21 16.23 6.14
CA LEU A 65 12.05 15.77 5.35
C LEU A 65 11.13 14.86 6.19
N ASN A 66 11.69 13.92 6.93
CA ASN A 66 10.91 13.05 7.80
C ASN A 66 10.09 13.87 8.82
N SER A 67 10.72 14.87 9.43
CA SER A 67 10.04 15.77 10.37
C SER A 67 8.93 16.59 9.69
N LEU A 68 9.13 16.98 8.44
CA LEU A 68 8.13 17.70 7.65
C LEU A 68 6.98 16.77 7.27
N PHE A 69 7.26 15.57 6.75
CA PHE A 69 6.24 14.59 6.35
C PHE A 69 5.33 14.18 7.52
N LYS A 70 5.84 14.12 8.75
CA LYS A 70 5.05 13.82 9.96
C LYS A 70 3.94 14.84 10.27
N GLN A 71 3.93 15.98 9.60
CA GLN A 71 2.87 16.97 9.72
C GLN A 71 1.69 16.70 8.77
N TYR A 72 1.78 15.66 7.93
CA TYR A 72 0.80 15.34 6.90
C TYR A 72 0.19 13.95 7.07
N GLU A 73 -0.94 13.76 6.41
CA GLU A 73 -1.58 12.48 6.20
C GLU A 73 -1.32 12.00 4.77
N MET A 74 -1.15 10.70 4.59
CA MET A 74 -0.97 10.06 3.28
C MET A 74 -2.27 9.37 2.86
N VAL A 75 -2.62 9.48 1.59
CA VAL A 75 -3.65 8.63 0.97
C VAL A 75 -3.03 7.29 0.62
N CYS A 76 -3.67 6.24 1.05
CA CYS A 76 -3.22 4.86 0.86
C CYS A 76 -4.38 3.96 0.45
N TYR A 77 -4.05 2.78 -0.04
CA TYR A 77 -5.00 1.78 -0.50
C TYR A 77 -4.74 0.43 0.17
N HIS A 78 -5.81 -0.24 0.58
CA HIS A 78 -5.76 -1.59 1.13
C HIS A 78 -6.76 -2.49 0.42
N SER A 79 -6.30 -3.68 0.01
CA SER A 79 -7.15 -4.68 -0.64
C SER A 79 -7.74 -5.62 0.40
N THR A 80 -9.05 -5.81 0.37
CA THR A 80 -9.73 -6.71 1.31
C THR A 80 -10.98 -7.34 0.69
N LYS A 81 -11.41 -8.46 1.25
CA LYS A 81 -12.69 -9.09 0.93
C LYS A 81 -13.49 -9.32 2.20
N THR A 82 -14.75 -8.93 2.20
CA THR A 82 -15.64 -9.05 3.37
C THR A 82 -17.03 -9.53 2.95
N ILE A 83 -17.71 -10.19 3.88
CA ILE A 83 -19.10 -10.59 3.69
C ILE A 83 -20.06 -9.40 3.87
N ASP A 84 -19.68 -8.43 4.69
CA ASP A 84 -20.46 -7.22 4.96
C ASP A 84 -19.58 -5.97 4.91
N GLU A 85 -19.83 -5.11 3.91
CA GLU A 85 -19.11 -3.84 3.75
C GLU A 85 -19.36 -2.84 4.88
N ASN A 86 -20.50 -2.97 5.60
CA ASN A 86 -20.81 -2.08 6.70
C ASN A 86 -19.81 -2.24 7.86
N VAL A 87 -19.15 -3.39 7.98
CA VAL A 87 -18.08 -3.60 8.96
C VAL A 87 -16.93 -2.60 8.72
N ILE A 88 -16.52 -2.41 7.45
CA ILE A 88 -15.47 -1.44 7.10
C ILE A 88 -15.99 -0.01 7.29
N ARG A 89 -17.22 0.27 6.88
CA ARG A 89 -17.83 1.60 7.00
C ARG A 89 -18.01 2.05 8.46
N SER A 90 -18.27 1.11 9.35
CA SER A 90 -18.52 1.38 10.78
C SER A 90 -17.25 1.32 11.63
N ASN A 91 -16.35 0.38 11.35
CA ASN A 91 -15.22 0.07 12.22
C ASN A 91 -13.87 0.52 11.63
N GLY A 92 -13.84 0.85 10.33
CA GLY A 92 -12.60 1.14 9.61
C GLY A 92 -11.80 -0.12 9.27
N LEU A 93 -10.47 0.03 9.12
CA LEU A 93 -9.55 -1.07 8.89
C LEU A 93 -8.82 -1.43 10.18
N THR A 94 -8.74 -2.69 10.48
CA THR A 94 -8.03 -3.21 11.66
C THR A 94 -6.74 -3.90 11.23
N THR A 95 -5.77 -3.92 12.14
CA THR A 95 -4.62 -4.80 12.01
C THR A 95 -5.07 -6.25 12.16
N ASN A 96 -4.25 -7.17 11.71
CA ASN A 96 -4.53 -8.61 11.81
C ASN A 96 -4.18 -9.20 13.19
N GLU A 97 -4.46 -8.45 14.27
CA GLU A 97 -4.40 -8.99 15.62
C GLU A 97 -5.38 -10.14 15.81
N TRP A 98 -4.93 -11.20 16.50
CA TRP A 98 -5.71 -12.42 16.63
C TRP A 98 -7.13 -12.20 17.17
N ASN A 99 -7.26 -11.39 18.23
CA ASN A 99 -8.56 -11.17 18.87
C ASN A 99 -9.58 -10.51 17.91
N THR A 100 -9.13 -9.59 17.07
CA THR A 100 -9.97 -8.92 16.09
C THR A 100 -10.22 -9.83 14.89
N TYR A 101 -9.18 -10.47 14.39
CA TYR A 101 -9.25 -11.39 13.27
C TYR A 101 -10.21 -12.57 13.56
N SER A 102 -10.05 -13.22 14.71
CA SER A 102 -10.89 -14.38 15.09
C SER A 102 -12.36 -14.00 15.24
N LYS A 103 -12.68 -12.85 15.82
CA LYS A 103 -14.07 -12.38 15.92
C LYS A 103 -14.71 -12.16 14.54
N ASN A 104 -13.98 -11.54 13.63
CA ASN A 104 -14.45 -11.30 12.26
C ASN A 104 -14.64 -12.63 11.51
N MET A 105 -13.73 -13.59 11.71
CA MET A 105 -13.84 -14.92 11.10
C MET A 105 -15.03 -15.70 11.66
N VAL A 106 -15.23 -15.73 12.97
CA VAL A 106 -16.41 -16.36 13.61
C VAL A 106 -17.69 -15.77 13.03
N HIS A 107 -17.80 -14.44 12.99
CA HIS A 107 -18.97 -13.79 12.40
C HIS A 107 -19.18 -14.19 10.94
N THR A 108 -18.13 -14.20 10.14
CA THR A 108 -18.19 -14.63 8.74
C THR A 108 -18.72 -16.05 8.61
N LEU A 109 -18.18 -16.99 9.39
CA LEU A 109 -18.60 -18.40 9.36
C LEU A 109 -20.05 -18.58 9.81
N GLN A 110 -20.52 -17.81 10.79
CA GLN A 110 -21.92 -17.79 11.22
C GLN A 110 -22.84 -17.29 10.11
N VAL A 111 -22.49 -16.22 9.42
CA VAL A 111 -23.26 -15.68 8.28
C VAL A 111 -23.31 -16.69 7.13
N LEU A 112 -22.26 -17.47 6.94
CA LEU A 112 -22.20 -18.56 5.95
C LEU A 112 -22.88 -19.86 6.43
N HIS A 113 -23.57 -19.82 7.58
CA HIS A 113 -24.31 -20.95 8.15
C HIS A 113 -23.46 -22.18 8.44
N VAL A 114 -22.18 -22.00 8.80
CA VAL A 114 -21.31 -23.08 9.26
C VAL A 114 -21.78 -23.51 10.66
N GLU A 115 -21.84 -24.81 10.93
CA GLU A 115 -22.26 -25.33 12.21
C GLU A 115 -21.32 -24.89 13.36
N GLU A 116 -21.84 -24.53 14.50
CA GLU A 116 -21.08 -23.96 15.62
C GLU A 116 -19.92 -24.86 16.07
N LYS A 117 -20.13 -26.18 16.09
CA LYS A 117 -19.08 -27.17 16.41
C LYS A 117 -17.90 -27.11 15.46
N ASP A 118 -18.16 -26.83 14.17
CA ASP A 118 -17.14 -26.75 13.14
C ASP A 118 -16.44 -25.40 13.17
N ILE A 119 -17.15 -24.31 13.54
CA ILE A 119 -16.56 -22.98 13.70
C ILE A 119 -15.41 -23.01 14.70
N VAL A 120 -15.60 -23.64 15.87
CA VAL A 120 -14.56 -23.74 16.90
C VAL A 120 -13.32 -24.42 16.34
N HIS A 121 -13.50 -25.56 15.67
CA HIS A 121 -12.39 -26.31 15.09
C HIS A 121 -11.67 -25.56 13.96
N ILE A 122 -12.42 -24.90 13.08
CA ILE A 122 -11.88 -24.09 11.99
C ILE A 122 -11.03 -22.94 12.55
N VAL A 123 -11.55 -22.24 13.56
CA VAL A 123 -10.84 -21.12 14.20
C VAL A 123 -9.56 -21.60 14.88
N GLU A 124 -9.56 -22.79 15.50
CA GLU A 124 -8.35 -23.40 16.07
C GLU A 124 -7.28 -23.69 15.00
N ILE A 125 -7.66 -24.22 13.85
CA ILE A 125 -6.75 -24.48 12.74
C ILE A 125 -6.13 -23.18 12.24
N ILE A 126 -6.94 -22.13 12.06
CA ILE A 126 -6.46 -20.82 11.66
C ILE A 126 -5.54 -20.25 12.76
N LYS A 127 -5.86 -20.47 14.05
CA LYS A 127 -5.01 -20.05 15.16
C LYS A 127 -3.63 -20.70 15.13
N CYS A 128 -3.56 -21.98 14.88
CA CYS A 128 -2.27 -22.67 14.73
C CYS A 128 -1.42 -22.06 13.62
N LYS A 129 -2.06 -21.69 12.49
CA LYS A 129 -1.36 -21.02 11.38
C LYS A 129 -0.92 -19.61 11.74
N TYR A 130 -1.78 -18.87 12.47
CA TYR A 130 -1.45 -17.56 13.00
C TYR A 130 -0.25 -17.60 13.93
N ASP A 131 -0.25 -18.50 14.92
CA ASP A 131 0.83 -18.63 15.90
C ASP A 131 2.15 -19.02 15.26
N TRP A 132 2.10 -19.86 14.23
CA TRP A 132 3.29 -20.19 13.46
C TRP A 132 3.82 -18.98 12.68
N LYS A 133 2.93 -18.20 12.04
CA LYS A 133 3.32 -17.10 11.15
C LYS A 133 3.77 -15.85 11.89
N TYR A 134 3.05 -15.46 12.94
CA TYR A 134 3.32 -14.21 13.64
C TYR A 134 4.33 -14.37 14.76
N PRO A 135 4.05 -15.10 15.87
CA PRO A 135 5.02 -15.21 16.95
C PRO A 135 6.30 -15.95 16.58
N ALA A 136 6.18 -17.09 15.89
CA ALA A 136 7.33 -17.93 15.58
C ALA A 136 8.27 -17.34 14.52
N GLN A 137 7.77 -16.53 13.59
CA GLN A 137 8.57 -15.84 12.58
C GLN A 137 8.85 -14.37 12.93
N GLY A 138 8.49 -13.93 14.14
CA GLY A 138 8.72 -12.57 14.59
C GLY A 138 7.92 -11.50 13.82
N ARG A 139 6.83 -11.89 13.15
CA ARG A 139 5.95 -10.94 12.46
C ARG A 139 5.01 -10.30 13.46
N GLU A 140 4.93 -9.00 13.45
CA GLU A 140 3.94 -8.25 14.21
C GLU A 140 2.63 -8.12 13.43
N PRO A 141 1.46 -8.10 14.11
CA PRO A 141 0.21 -7.73 13.49
C PRO A 141 0.30 -6.34 12.87
N GLN A 142 -0.10 -6.23 11.61
CA GLN A 142 0.01 -4.97 10.87
C GLN A 142 -1.08 -4.86 9.80
N LEU A 143 -1.30 -3.65 9.33
CA LEU A 143 -2.10 -3.33 8.16
C LEU A 143 -1.14 -2.90 7.04
N CYS A 144 -1.10 -3.68 5.96
CA CYS A 144 -0.31 -3.34 4.77
C CYS A 144 -1.13 -2.47 3.83
N PHE A 145 -0.46 -1.57 3.11
CA PHE A 145 -1.11 -0.66 2.18
C PHE A 145 -0.19 -0.30 1.00
N TYR A 146 -0.78 0.32 -0.02
CA TYR A 146 -0.11 0.77 -1.24
C TYR A 146 -0.40 2.25 -1.46
N SER A 147 0.47 2.93 -2.23
CA SER A 147 0.34 4.36 -2.54
C SER A 147 -0.75 4.67 -3.55
N ASP A 148 -1.05 3.75 -4.45
CA ASP A 148 -1.95 3.98 -5.57
C ASP A 148 -2.63 2.69 -6.06
N ARG A 149 -3.51 2.85 -7.05
CA ARG A 149 -4.25 1.74 -7.66
C ARG A 149 -3.41 0.94 -8.65
N GLY A 150 -2.39 1.56 -9.26
CA GLY A 150 -1.60 0.97 -10.33
C GLY A 150 -0.77 -0.22 -9.86
N LEU A 151 -0.20 -0.15 -8.65
CA LEU A 151 0.51 -1.28 -8.03
C LEU A 151 -0.36 -2.55 -7.89
N LEU A 152 -1.67 -2.40 -8.02
CA LEU A 152 -2.64 -3.47 -7.89
C LEU A 152 -3.05 -4.06 -9.24
N SER A 153 -2.80 -3.36 -10.35
CA SER A 153 -3.26 -3.73 -11.69
C SER A 153 -2.20 -4.41 -12.55
N GLU A 154 -0.92 -4.31 -12.19
CA GLU A 154 0.14 -4.90 -12.99
C GLU A 154 0.27 -6.41 -12.76
N ASP A 155 0.33 -7.16 -13.84
CA ASP A 155 0.45 -8.64 -13.87
C ASP A 155 1.71 -9.16 -13.12
N MET A 156 2.65 -8.29 -12.79
CA MET A 156 3.87 -8.64 -12.04
C MET A 156 3.64 -8.90 -10.55
N TYR A 157 2.54 -8.37 -10.00
CA TYR A 157 2.20 -8.58 -8.60
C TYR A 157 0.86 -9.29 -8.49
N ALA A 158 0.89 -10.61 -8.59
CA ALA A 158 -0.26 -11.47 -8.27
C ALA A 158 -0.84 -11.23 -6.85
N GLY A 159 -0.30 -10.23 -6.13
CA GLY A 159 -0.66 -9.86 -4.78
C GLY A 159 -2.11 -9.40 -4.64
N TYR A 160 -2.61 -8.59 -5.59
CA TYR A 160 -3.97 -8.06 -5.45
C TYR A 160 -5.02 -9.16 -5.51
N GLU A 161 -4.96 -10.03 -6.52
CA GLU A 161 -5.85 -11.20 -6.61
C GLU A 161 -5.72 -12.07 -5.37
N GLN A 162 -4.51 -12.26 -4.84
CA GLN A 162 -4.27 -13.04 -3.62
C GLN A 162 -4.89 -12.41 -2.37
N PHE A 163 -4.86 -11.08 -2.24
CA PHE A 163 -5.41 -10.39 -1.07
C PHE A 163 -6.93 -10.25 -1.08
N CYS A 164 -7.55 -10.27 -2.27
CA CYS A 164 -8.99 -10.24 -2.45
C CYS A 164 -9.60 -11.58 -2.86
N GLU A 165 -8.81 -12.65 -2.97
CA GLU A 165 -9.26 -13.96 -3.44
C GLU A 165 -10.34 -14.53 -2.52
N ASN A 166 -10.14 -14.45 -1.21
CA ASN A 166 -11.05 -15.03 -0.23
C ASN A 166 -11.25 -14.14 1.00
N ILE A 167 -12.36 -14.32 1.68
CA ILE A 167 -12.59 -13.71 2.99
C ILE A 167 -11.59 -14.30 3.98
N GLY A 168 -11.03 -13.44 4.87
CA GLY A 168 -10.01 -13.83 5.83
C GLY A 168 -8.57 -13.87 5.29
N GLY A 169 -8.41 -13.52 4.00
CA GLY A 169 -7.10 -13.29 3.37
C GLY A 169 -6.15 -14.49 3.45
N GLU A 170 -4.86 -14.18 3.51
CA GLU A 170 -3.78 -15.18 3.48
C GLU A 170 -3.85 -16.22 4.61
N LEU A 171 -4.24 -15.82 5.83
CA LEU A 171 -4.34 -16.75 6.96
C LEU A 171 -5.40 -17.81 6.74
N ALA A 172 -6.59 -17.42 6.30
CA ALA A 172 -7.67 -18.36 5.99
C ALA A 172 -7.29 -19.25 4.80
N ARG A 173 -6.71 -18.69 3.74
CA ARG A 173 -6.21 -19.45 2.60
C ARG A 173 -5.22 -20.53 3.02
N ASP A 174 -4.16 -20.16 3.73
CA ASP A 174 -3.08 -21.06 4.12
C ASP A 174 -3.53 -22.13 5.11
N ALA A 175 -4.55 -21.85 5.91
CA ALA A 175 -5.11 -22.80 6.87
C ALA A 175 -6.13 -23.77 6.24
N LEU A 176 -6.98 -23.26 5.32
CA LEU A 176 -8.18 -23.97 4.89
C LEU A 176 -8.08 -24.60 3.51
N LYS A 177 -7.27 -24.06 2.58
CA LYS A 177 -7.23 -24.48 1.17
C LYS A 177 -7.01 -25.99 1.01
N GLN A 178 -6.14 -26.59 1.83
CA GLN A 178 -5.85 -28.03 1.76
C GLN A 178 -6.76 -28.86 2.65
N ASN A 179 -7.10 -28.37 3.85
CA ASN A 179 -7.80 -29.16 4.86
C ASN A 179 -9.33 -29.07 4.74
N TYR A 180 -9.83 -27.95 4.24
CA TYR A 180 -11.27 -27.66 4.10
C TYR A 180 -11.57 -27.02 2.73
N PRO A 181 -11.28 -27.70 1.61
CA PRO A 181 -11.37 -27.09 0.28
C PRO A 181 -12.77 -26.57 -0.05
N LYS A 182 -13.85 -27.23 0.38
CA LYS A 182 -15.23 -26.75 0.16
C LYS A 182 -15.51 -25.45 0.92
N LEU A 183 -15.03 -25.32 2.15
CA LEU A 183 -15.17 -24.09 2.91
C LEU A 183 -14.32 -22.97 2.32
N TYR A 184 -13.11 -23.29 1.88
CA TYR A 184 -12.26 -22.33 1.20
C TYR A 184 -12.92 -21.78 -0.06
N GLU A 185 -13.50 -22.64 -0.90
CA GLU A 185 -14.27 -22.21 -2.08
C GLU A 185 -15.47 -21.35 -1.67
N CYS A 186 -16.17 -21.70 -0.59
CA CYS A 186 -17.25 -20.88 -0.06
C CYS A 186 -16.76 -19.47 0.33
N LEU A 187 -15.59 -19.33 0.96
CA LEU A 187 -14.97 -18.03 1.28
C LEU A 187 -14.50 -17.28 0.04
N ARG A 188 -14.19 -17.98 -1.06
CA ARG A 188 -13.86 -17.38 -2.34
C ARG A 188 -15.08 -16.85 -3.09
N GLU A 189 -16.14 -17.62 -3.14
CA GLU A 189 -17.35 -17.31 -3.91
C GLU A 189 -18.24 -16.27 -3.24
N ASN A 190 -18.19 -16.18 -1.91
CA ASN A 190 -19.02 -15.25 -1.16
C ASN A 190 -18.28 -13.95 -0.80
N GLY A 191 -19.07 -12.96 -0.43
CA GLY A 191 -18.56 -11.63 -0.06
C GLY A 191 -18.20 -10.77 -1.26
N LYS A 192 -17.76 -9.55 -0.96
CA LYS A 192 -17.35 -8.55 -1.94
C LYS A 192 -15.92 -8.15 -1.69
N ALA A 193 -15.15 -8.06 -2.76
CA ALA A 193 -13.79 -7.53 -2.73
C ALA A 193 -13.81 -6.02 -2.92
N PHE A 194 -12.95 -5.33 -2.16
CA PHE A 194 -12.81 -3.88 -2.19
C PHE A 194 -11.35 -3.48 -2.20
N LEU A 195 -11.09 -2.41 -2.94
CA LEU A 195 -9.95 -1.55 -2.74
C LEU A 195 -10.41 -0.41 -1.82
N VAL A 196 -9.90 -0.37 -0.61
CA VAL A 196 -10.25 0.63 0.40
C VAL A 196 -9.28 1.78 0.29
N LYS A 197 -9.76 2.95 -0.17
CA LYS A 197 -9.00 4.20 -0.15
C LYS A 197 -9.16 4.83 1.24
N PHE A 198 -8.05 5.16 1.89
CA PHE A 198 -8.05 5.74 3.23
C PHE A 198 -6.90 6.73 3.40
N LYS A 199 -6.94 7.50 4.47
CA LYS A 199 -5.84 8.38 4.86
C LYS A 199 -5.22 7.89 6.18
N ILE A 200 -3.91 8.12 6.32
CA ILE A 200 -3.15 7.75 7.51
C ILE A 200 -2.12 8.84 7.83
N PRO A 201 -1.98 9.27 9.10
CA PRO A 201 -0.87 10.13 9.50
C PRO A 201 0.47 9.50 9.13
N PHE A 202 1.37 10.24 8.49
CA PHE A 202 2.69 9.73 8.11
C PHE A 202 3.46 9.19 9.33
N SER A 203 3.26 9.79 10.50
CA SER A 203 3.84 9.32 11.77
C SER A 203 3.39 7.92 12.21
N ASN A 204 2.26 7.43 11.70
CA ASN A 204 1.74 6.09 11.99
C ASN A 204 2.29 5.01 11.04
N ILE A 205 3.00 5.40 9.98
CA ILE A 205 3.68 4.48 9.08
C ILE A 205 4.95 3.97 9.78
N LYS A 206 5.26 2.69 9.62
CA LYS A 206 6.50 2.11 10.20
C LYS A 206 7.73 2.85 9.69
N SER A 207 8.70 3.08 10.56
CA SER A 207 9.85 3.97 10.30
C SER A 207 10.66 3.56 9.05
N TYR A 208 10.86 2.28 8.83
CA TYR A 208 11.58 1.79 7.66
C TYR A 208 10.83 2.07 6.33
N ASN A 209 9.50 2.11 6.35
CA ASN A 209 8.73 2.54 5.19
C ASN A 209 8.76 4.07 5.02
N GLN A 210 8.81 4.84 6.11
CA GLN A 210 8.92 6.31 6.04
C GLN A 210 10.13 6.74 5.23
N ASP A 211 11.29 6.13 5.46
CA ASP A 211 12.52 6.45 4.73
C ASP A 211 12.38 6.11 3.23
N THR A 212 11.84 4.93 2.91
CA THR A 212 11.60 4.52 1.52
C THR A 212 10.64 5.49 0.81
N ILE A 213 9.56 5.90 1.48
CA ILE A 213 8.61 6.86 0.93
C ILE A 213 9.29 8.20 0.64
N ILE A 214 10.07 8.72 1.58
CA ILE A 214 10.79 9.99 1.39
C ILE A 214 11.75 9.89 0.20
N TYR A 215 12.46 8.78 0.02
CA TYR A 215 13.35 8.55 -1.12
C TYR A 215 12.59 8.61 -2.45
N GLN A 216 11.39 8.05 -2.54
CA GLN A 216 10.56 8.13 -3.75
C GLN A 216 10.20 9.59 -4.09
N PHE A 217 9.84 10.40 -3.10
CA PHE A 217 9.57 11.82 -3.34
C PHE A 217 10.83 12.59 -3.76
N VAL A 218 11.97 12.31 -3.15
CA VAL A 218 13.24 12.93 -3.56
C VAL A 218 13.61 12.52 -4.97
N ALA A 219 13.45 11.24 -5.34
CA ALA A 219 13.71 10.75 -6.69
C ALA A 219 12.77 11.40 -7.72
N TYR A 220 11.49 11.55 -7.41
CA TYR A 220 10.50 12.22 -8.26
C TYR A 220 10.92 13.67 -8.59
N PHE A 221 11.21 14.48 -7.58
CA PHE A 221 11.61 15.87 -7.80
C PHE A 221 12.99 15.99 -8.44
N ALA A 222 13.92 15.10 -8.11
CA ALA A 222 15.25 15.08 -8.72
C ALA A 222 15.19 14.68 -10.19
N GLY A 223 14.39 13.71 -10.55
CA GLY A 223 14.15 13.30 -11.92
C GLY A 223 13.74 14.48 -12.80
N ARG A 224 12.73 15.24 -12.34
CA ARG A 224 12.25 16.44 -13.03
C ARG A 224 13.29 17.55 -13.08
N TYR A 225 13.98 17.80 -11.99
CA TYR A 225 14.93 18.90 -11.89
C TYR A 225 16.22 18.66 -12.68
N PHE A 226 16.81 17.46 -12.57
CA PHE A 226 18.11 17.18 -13.17
C PHE A 226 18.04 16.58 -14.57
N TRP A 227 17.02 15.74 -14.85
CA TRP A 227 16.97 14.92 -16.07
C TRP A 227 15.73 15.14 -16.94
N ASN A 228 14.80 16.01 -16.52
CA ASN A 228 13.50 16.21 -17.17
C ASN A 228 12.76 14.88 -17.38
N TYR A 229 12.76 14.05 -16.33
CA TYR A 229 12.17 12.74 -16.32
C TYR A 229 11.18 12.63 -15.16
N ASP A 230 9.97 12.13 -15.45
CA ASP A 230 8.93 11.92 -14.45
C ASP A 230 9.06 10.50 -13.89
N TYR A 231 9.72 10.37 -12.72
CA TYR A 231 9.63 9.15 -11.93
C TYR A 231 8.24 9.07 -11.30
N GLU A 232 7.65 7.89 -11.33
CA GLU A 232 6.42 7.66 -10.60
C GLU A 232 6.71 7.46 -9.10
N ILE A 233 5.78 7.89 -8.25
CA ILE A 233 5.88 7.67 -6.80
C ILE A 233 5.05 6.44 -6.48
N HIS A 234 5.71 5.30 -6.33
CA HIS A 234 5.10 4.04 -5.94
C HIS A 234 5.74 3.52 -4.67
N PHE A 235 4.93 3.30 -3.65
CA PHE A 235 5.40 2.66 -2.43
C PHE A 235 4.34 1.72 -1.85
N ASP A 236 4.82 0.72 -1.18
CA ASP A 236 4.08 -0.08 -0.22
C ASP A 236 4.51 0.28 1.20
N GLY A 237 3.67 -0.03 2.15
CA GLY A 237 3.96 0.24 3.54
C GLY A 237 3.07 -0.51 4.49
N ASN A 238 3.35 -0.35 5.76
CA ASN A 238 2.52 -0.93 6.80
C ASN A 238 2.47 -0.06 8.06
N THR A 239 1.44 -0.29 8.84
CA THR A 239 1.20 0.34 10.14
C THR A 239 0.76 -0.70 11.16
N ASP A 240 1.10 -0.47 12.43
CA ASP A 240 0.57 -1.22 13.57
C ASP A 240 -0.69 -0.56 14.17
N LYS A 241 -1.20 0.48 13.54
CA LYS A 241 -2.40 1.20 13.98
C LYS A 241 -3.60 0.81 13.12
N ALA A 242 -4.75 0.69 13.77
CA ALA A 242 -6.02 0.63 13.06
C ALA A 242 -6.32 1.97 12.38
N VAL A 243 -7.02 1.92 11.25
CA VAL A 243 -7.53 3.10 10.55
C VAL A 243 -9.00 3.27 10.92
N PRO A 244 -9.39 4.34 11.63
CA PRO A 244 -10.76 4.55 12.03
C PRO A 244 -11.68 4.76 10.82
N ALA A 245 -12.97 4.51 10.99
CA ALA A 245 -13.97 4.66 9.93
C ALA A 245 -14.02 6.08 9.34
N SER A 246 -13.73 7.11 10.16
CA SER A 246 -13.66 8.51 9.72
C SER A 246 -12.54 8.79 8.71
N ASP A 247 -11.55 7.92 8.64
CA ASP A 247 -10.38 8.07 7.76
C ASP A 247 -10.51 7.21 6.50
N ILE A 248 -11.58 6.43 6.37
CA ILE A 248 -11.95 5.76 5.12
C ILE A 248 -12.53 6.80 4.15
N LEU A 249 -11.86 6.98 3.03
CA LEU A 249 -12.26 7.95 2.01
C LEU A 249 -13.22 7.34 0.99
N GLU A 250 -12.97 6.09 0.60
CA GLU A 250 -13.75 5.42 -0.43
C GLU A 250 -13.64 3.90 -0.31
N LEU A 251 -14.74 3.19 -0.58
CA LEU A 251 -14.75 1.75 -0.82
C LEU A 251 -14.98 1.52 -2.31
N ILE A 252 -13.93 1.14 -3.02
CA ILE A 252 -13.96 0.89 -4.46
C ILE A 252 -14.21 -0.60 -4.66
N PRO A 253 -15.37 -1.00 -5.22
CA PRO A 253 -15.65 -2.40 -5.49
C PRO A 253 -14.62 -2.96 -6.48
N TYR A 254 -14.10 -4.13 -6.17
CA TYR A 254 -13.27 -4.87 -7.11
C TYR A 254 -14.13 -5.90 -7.85
N THR A 255 -14.16 -5.77 -9.16
CA THR A 255 -14.76 -6.77 -10.04
C THR A 255 -13.63 -7.49 -10.77
N THR A 256 -13.68 -8.82 -10.76
CA THR A 256 -12.72 -9.68 -11.49
C THR A 256 -12.83 -9.57 -13.00
N ASP A 257 -13.76 -8.79 -13.50
CA ASP A 257 -13.87 -8.49 -14.92
C ASP A 257 -12.70 -7.61 -15.35
N ARG A 258 -11.65 -8.25 -15.86
CA ARG A 258 -10.45 -7.62 -16.44
C ARG A 258 -10.74 -6.49 -17.44
N TYR A 259 -11.95 -6.41 -17.96
CA TYR A 259 -12.39 -5.40 -18.91
C TYR A 259 -12.60 -4.00 -18.32
N TYR A 260 -12.83 -3.86 -17.01
CA TYR A 260 -13.11 -2.55 -16.42
C TYR A 260 -11.85 -1.72 -16.12
N PHE A 261 -10.72 -2.34 -15.89
CA PHE A 261 -9.47 -1.60 -15.64
C PHE A 261 -8.88 -0.99 -16.92
N CYS A 262 -9.03 -1.64 -18.07
CA CYS A 262 -8.63 -1.04 -19.35
C CYS A 262 -9.45 0.21 -19.71
N LEU A 263 -10.70 0.34 -19.26
CA LEU A 263 -11.56 1.47 -19.62
C LEU A 263 -11.35 2.72 -18.78
N LEU A 264 -10.76 2.59 -17.58
CA LEU A 264 -10.45 3.75 -16.72
C LEU A 264 -9.16 4.47 -17.12
N TYR A 265 -8.24 3.78 -17.80
CA TYR A 265 -7.01 4.38 -18.36
C TYR A 265 -7.19 4.97 -19.75
N THR A 266 -8.32 4.73 -20.44
CA THR A 266 -8.53 5.15 -21.83
C THR A 266 -9.40 6.40 -21.99
N SER A 267 -9.71 7.14 -20.95
CA SER A 267 -10.51 8.38 -21.10
C SER A 267 -9.74 9.58 -21.68
N ASP A 268 -8.41 9.51 -21.83
CA ASP A 268 -7.62 10.60 -22.41
C ASP A 268 -6.68 10.18 -23.56
N ALA A 269 -6.79 8.95 -24.04
CA ALA A 269 -6.04 8.48 -25.22
C ALA A 269 -6.98 7.74 -26.18
N ALA A 270 -8.01 8.44 -26.64
CA ALA A 270 -8.78 7.99 -27.78
C ALA A 270 -8.11 8.54 -29.05
N ASP A 271 -7.11 7.80 -29.54
CA ASP A 271 -6.90 7.57 -30.97
C ASP A 271 -5.76 6.55 -31.13
N ASP A 272 -6.05 5.53 -31.93
CA ASP A 272 -5.12 4.47 -32.37
C ASP A 272 -4.75 3.35 -31.39
N MET A 273 -5.64 2.36 -31.27
CA MET A 273 -5.24 0.97 -31.52
C MET A 273 -6.46 0.07 -31.75
N GLN A 274 -6.62 -0.35 -33.01
CA GLN A 274 -7.48 -1.47 -33.38
C GLN A 274 -6.87 -2.75 -32.76
N CYS A 275 -7.64 -3.40 -31.91
CA CYS A 275 -7.35 -4.78 -31.49
C CYS A 275 -7.69 -5.71 -32.66
N VAL A 276 -6.68 -6.45 -33.14
CA VAL A 276 -6.82 -7.65 -33.95
C VAL A 276 -6.73 -8.86 -33.02
#